data_e9c44ac5032ccd1352c639ea8a0c2d5f
#
_entry.id   e9c44ac5032ccd1352c639ea8a0c2d5f
#
_cell.length_a   1.000
_cell.length_b   1.000
_cell.length_c   1.000
_cell.angle_alpha   90.00
_cell.angle_beta   90.00
_cell.angle_gamma   90.00
#
_symmetry.space_group_name_H-M   'P 1'
#
loop_
_entity.id
_entity.type
_entity.pdbx_description
1 polymer ?
#
loop_
_entity_poly.entity_id
_entity_poly.type
_entity_poly.pdbx_seq_one_letter_code
_entity_poly.pdbx_strand_id
1 'polypeptide(L)'
;MPDERRVHPRIPVTLDGRWEGASGASLCTIGNLSLGGCYVRTPLPPSAEEKALVSLFLPGRGSMLLSGHVARVEPGVGFGMQFREMPPEIKYQLRDEIEQRRRLMRS
;
A
#
# COMPACT_ATOMS: atom_id res chain seq x y z
N MET A 1 -10.17 -1.82 21.51
CA MET A 1 -10.85 -1.11 20.44
C MET A 1 -10.04 -1.15 19.18
N PRO A 2 -10.56 -1.80 18.17
CA PRO A 2 -9.82 -1.93 16.91
C PRO A 2 -9.44 -0.59 16.31
N ASP A 3 -10.29 0.43 16.46
CA ASP A 3 -10.08 1.71 15.84
C ASP A 3 -8.91 2.46 16.43
N GLU A 4 -8.58 2.18 17.67
CA GLU A 4 -7.48 2.85 18.33
C GLU A 4 -6.14 2.51 17.75
N ARG A 5 -6.05 1.37 17.10
CA ARG A 5 -4.81 0.94 16.46
C ARG A 5 -4.61 1.62 15.12
N ARG A 6 -5.67 2.18 14.59
CA ARG A 6 -5.62 2.79 13.27
C ARG A 6 -5.27 4.25 13.42
N VAL A 7 -3.99 4.48 13.69
CA VAL A 7 -3.47 5.82 13.83
C VAL A 7 -3.64 6.62 12.55
N HIS A 8 -3.61 5.92 11.41
CA HIS A 8 -3.68 6.57 10.10
C HIS A 8 -4.97 6.14 9.39
N PRO A 9 -5.80 7.11 9.00
CA PRO A 9 -7.02 6.79 8.25
C PRO A 9 -6.69 6.12 6.92
N ARG A 10 -7.46 5.12 6.56
CA ARG A 10 -7.34 4.45 5.28
C ARG A 10 -8.32 5.04 4.29
N ILE A 11 -7.87 5.22 3.07
CA ILE A 11 -8.75 5.66 2.00
C ILE A 11 -8.86 4.57 0.94
N PRO A 12 -10.03 4.38 0.34
CA PRO A 12 -10.15 3.45 -0.77
C PRO A 12 -9.47 4.03 -2.00
N VAL A 13 -8.76 3.18 -2.71
CA VAL A 13 -8.13 3.56 -3.97
C VAL A 13 -8.26 2.37 -4.92
N THR A 14 -8.01 2.62 -6.19
CA THR A 14 -7.86 1.56 -7.18
C THR A 14 -6.69 1.98 -8.05
N LEU A 15 -5.51 1.54 -7.64
CA LEU A 15 -4.27 1.93 -8.32
C LEU A 15 -3.54 0.68 -8.77
N ASP A 16 -3.05 0.72 -9.99
CA ASP A 16 -2.18 -0.34 -10.47
C ASP A 16 -0.85 -0.27 -9.76
N GLY A 17 -0.21 -1.41 -9.63
CA GLY A 17 1.08 -1.46 -9.00
C GLY A 17 1.77 -2.79 -9.27
N ARG A 18 2.90 -2.96 -8.60
CA ARG A 18 3.68 -4.17 -8.68
C ARG A 18 4.28 -4.44 -7.31
N TRP A 19 4.16 -5.68 -6.84
CA TRP A 19 4.83 -6.05 -5.61
C TRP A 19 5.99 -7.00 -5.91
N GLU A 20 7.00 -6.98 -5.06
CA GLU A 20 8.07 -7.97 -5.13
C GLU A 20 8.62 -8.25 -3.74
N GLY A 21 9.03 -9.47 -3.53
CA GLY A 21 9.58 -9.95 -2.27
C GLY A 21 10.35 -11.23 -2.50
N ALA A 22 10.74 -11.89 -1.42
CA ALA A 22 11.55 -13.10 -1.52
C ALA A 22 10.84 -14.21 -2.26
N SER A 23 9.51 -14.29 -2.13
CA SER A 23 8.74 -15.39 -2.73
C SER A 23 8.32 -15.11 -4.18
N GLY A 24 8.57 -13.90 -4.71
CA GLY A 24 8.22 -13.62 -6.10
C GLY A 24 7.91 -12.16 -6.34
N ALA A 25 7.29 -11.91 -7.49
CA ALA A 25 6.88 -10.57 -7.89
C ALA A 25 5.70 -10.69 -8.85
N SER A 26 4.83 -9.68 -8.86
CA SER A 26 3.66 -9.71 -9.71
C SER A 26 3.04 -8.33 -9.82
N LEU A 27 2.34 -8.10 -10.93
CA LEU A 27 1.45 -6.95 -11.03
C LEU A 27 0.30 -7.13 -10.04
N CYS A 28 -0.23 -6.02 -9.57
CA CYS A 28 -1.26 -6.06 -8.54
C CYS A 28 -2.11 -4.80 -8.60
N THR A 29 -3.13 -4.75 -7.74
CA THR A 29 -3.98 -3.59 -7.59
C THR A 29 -3.98 -3.18 -6.12
N ILE A 30 -3.75 -1.90 -5.86
CA ILE A 30 -3.78 -1.38 -4.51
C ILE A 30 -5.22 -0.94 -4.22
N GLY A 31 -5.84 -1.51 -3.17
CA GLY A 31 -7.26 -1.29 -2.87
C GLY A 31 -7.52 -0.28 -1.77
N ASN A 32 -6.56 -0.06 -0.88
CA ASN A 32 -6.65 1.04 0.08
C ASN A 32 -5.26 1.48 0.46
N LEU A 33 -5.18 2.68 1.01
CA LEU A 33 -3.90 3.32 1.26
C LEU A 33 -3.99 4.20 2.49
N SER A 34 -2.94 4.18 3.31
CA SER A 34 -2.80 5.07 4.46
C SER A 34 -1.33 5.40 4.63
N LEU A 35 -1.02 6.25 5.61
CA LEU A 35 0.39 6.53 5.92
C LEU A 35 1.09 5.35 6.56
N GLY A 36 0.34 4.40 7.09
CA GLY A 36 0.92 3.23 7.77
C GLY A 36 0.97 1.96 6.95
N GLY A 37 0.24 1.90 5.84
CA GLY A 37 0.20 0.68 5.06
C GLY A 37 -0.77 0.73 3.91
N CYS A 38 -0.91 -0.40 3.24
CA CYS A 38 -1.84 -0.52 2.11
C CYS A 38 -2.35 -1.94 2.02
N TYR A 39 -3.43 -2.11 1.25
CA TYR A 39 -3.91 -3.44 0.90
C TYR A 39 -3.62 -3.71 -0.56
N VAL A 40 -3.03 -4.85 -0.84
CA VAL A 40 -2.60 -5.23 -2.19
C VAL A 40 -3.42 -6.43 -2.64
N ARG A 41 -4.13 -6.29 -3.75
CA ARG A 41 -4.88 -7.39 -4.33
C ARG A 41 -4.02 -8.11 -5.34
N THR A 42 -3.86 -9.40 -5.14
CA THR A 42 -3.08 -10.25 -6.02
C THR A 42 -3.53 -11.70 -5.80
N PRO A 43 -3.67 -12.50 -6.86
CA PRO A 43 -4.07 -13.90 -6.67
C PRO A 43 -3.00 -14.75 -6.01
N LEU A 44 -1.73 -14.32 -6.10
CA LEU A 44 -0.61 -15.07 -5.52
C LEU A 44 0.16 -14.17 -4.56
N PRO A 45 -0.36 -13.97 -3.35
CA PRO A 45 0.30 -13.10 -2.39
C PRO A 45 1.59 -13.71 -1.84
N PRO A 46 2.49 -12.86 -1.31
CA PRO A 46 3.69 -13.36 -0.63
C PRO A 46 3.35 -14.02 0.69
N SER A 47 4.37 -14.56 1.34
CA SER A 47 4.22 -15.18 2.65
C SER A 47 4.06 -14.12 3.74
N ALA A 48 3.39 -14.49 4.82
CA ALA A 48 3.23 -13.60 5.96
C ALA A 48 4.60 -13.22 6.52
N GLU A 49 4.70 -11.97 6.97
CA GLU A 49 5.90 -11.40 7.59
C GLU A 49 7.10 -11.26 6.64
N GLU A 50 6.92 -11.59 5.40
CA GLU A 50 7.95 -11.38 4.39
C GLU A 50 8.13 -9.89 4.15
N LYS A 51 9.36 -9.46 3.87
CA LYS A 51 9.60 -8.10 3.41
C LYS A 51 9.11 -7.96 1.99
N ALA A 52 8.53 -6.81 1.69
CA ALA A 52 7.98 -6.57 0.36
C ALA A 52 8.21 -5.14 -0.07
N LEU A 53 8.35 -4.97 -1.37
CA LEU A 53 8.36 -3.67 -2.02
C LEU A 53 7.12 -3.57 -2.88
N VAL A 54 6.49 -2.41 -2.87
CA VAL A 54 5.32 -2.17 -3.71
C VAL A 54 5.53 -0.88 -4.47
N SER A 55 5.46 -0.97 -5.79
CA SER A 55 5.47 0.21 -6.66
C SER A 55 4.02 0.58 -6.93
N LEU A 56 3.67 1.80 -6.58
CA LEU A 56 2.36 2.38 -6.83
C LEU A 56 2.45 3.20 -8.10
N PHE A 57 1.58 2.93 -9.08
CA PHE A 57 1.57 3.71 -10.32
C PHE A 57 0.55 4.83 -10.19
N LEU A 58 1.04 6.06 -10.26
CA LEU A 58 0.19 7.24 -10.11
C LEU A 58 -0.06 7.84 -11.49
N PRO A 59 -1.29 7.81 -12.00
CA PRO A 59 -1.56 8.32 -13.34
C PRO A 59 -1.06 9.75 -13.53
N GLY A 60 -0.21 9.95 -14.54
CA GLY A 60 0.35 11.25 -14.86
C GLY A 60 1.43 11.73 -13.91
N ARG A 61 1.80 10.95 -12.91
CA ARG A 61 2.74 11.39 -11.87
C ARG A 61 3.84 10.39 -11.59
N GLY A 62 3.96 9.35 -12.42
CA GLY A 62 5.02 8.36 -12.26
C GLY A 62 4.66 7.30 -11.24
N SER A 63 5.65 6.86 -10.49
CA SER A 63 5.43 5.79 -9.51
C SER A 63 6.05 6.16 -8.18
N MET A 64 5.59 5.46 -7.14
CA MET A 64 6.09 5.63 -5.78
C MET A 64 6.46 4.27 -5.24
N LEU A 65 7.68 4.12 -4.74
CA LEU A 65 8.15 2.85 -4.20
C LEU A 65 7.99 2.84 -2.69
N LEU A 66 7.22 1.87 -2.21
CA LEU A 66 6.92 1.73 -0.79
C LEU A 66 7.52 0.43 -0.29
N SER A 67 8.16 0.46 0.87
CA SER A 67 8.73 -0.73 1.46
C SER A 67 8.06 -1.03 2.80
N GLY A 68 8.05 -2.31 3.15
CA GLY A 68 7.44 -2.73 4.39
C GLY A 68 7.48 -4.23 4.53
N HIS A 69 6.55 -4.76 5.30
CA HIS A 69 6.43 -6.20 5.42
C HIS A 69 4.97 -6.60 5.37
N VAL A 70 4.77 -7.87 5.01
CA VAL A 70 3.45 -8.45 4.89
C VAL A 70 2.89 -8.68 6.28
N ALA A 71 1.79 -7.98 6.59
CA ALA A 71 1.18 -8.08 7.91
C ALA A 71 0.12 -9.18 7.96
N ARG A 72 -0.58 -9.38 6.85
CA ARG A 72 -1.69 -10.31 6.81
C ARG A 72 -1.86 -10.81 5.38
N VAL A 73 -2.13 -12.11 5.25
CA VAL A 73 -2.31 -12.73 3.93
C VAL A 73 -3.72 -13.29 3.84
N GLU A 74 -4.36 -13.02 2.72
CA GLU A 74 -5.63 -13.65 2.35
C GLU A 74 -5.38 -14.44 1.09
N PRO A 75 -5.23 -15.77 1.20
CA PRO A 75 -4.86 -16.59 0.04
C PRO A 75 -5.83 -16.42 -1.11
N GLY A 76 -5.27 -16.27 -2.31
CA GLY A 76 -6.07 -16.09 -3.51
C GLY A 76 -6.67 -14.70 -3.68
N VAL A 77 -6.51 -13.83 -2.69
CA VAL A 77 -7.14 -12.50 -2.70
C VAL A 77 -6.10 -11.39 -2.64
N GLY A 78 -5.23 -11.43 -1.63
CA GLY A 78 -4.25 -10.36 -1.49
C GLY A 78 -3.60 -10.35 -0.11
N PHE A 79 -3.01 -9.22 0.24
CA PHE A 79 -2.34 -9.09 1.52
C PHE A 79 -2.34 -7.64 2.00
N GLY A 80 -2.29 -7.48 3.31
CA GLY A 80 -2.07 -6.20 3.93
C GLY A 80 -0.59 -5.99 4.15
N MET A 81 -0.11 -4.80 3.85
CA MET A 81 1.29 -4.45 4.02
C MET A 81 1.42 -3.31 5.00
N GLN A 82 2.35 -3.44 5.93
CA GLN A 82 2.69 -2.39 6.88
C GLN A 82 3.99 -1.75 6.44
N PHE A 83 3.98 -0.44 6.25
CA PHE A 83 5.17 0.25 5.76
C PHE A 83 6.25 0.31 6.83
N ARG A 84 7.49 0.18 6.40
CA ARG A 84 8.67 0.22 7.25
C ARG A 84 9.79 0.96 6.55
N GLU A 85 10.58 1.69 7.34
CA GLU A 85 11.81 2.31 6.84
C GLU A 85 11.56 3.21 5.63
N MET A 86 10.50 4.00 5.71
CA MET A 86 10.14 4.86 4.61
C MET A 86 10.94 6.16 4.68
N PRO A 87 11.66 6.52 3.58
CA PRO A 87 12.38 7.79 3.55
C PRO A 87 11.43 8.98 3.71
N PRO A 88 11.90 10.08 4.30
CA PRO A 88 11.03 11.24 4.49
C PRO A 88 10.40 11.76 3.21
N GLU A 89 11.13 11.75 2.09
CA GLU A 89 10.61 12.22 0.81
C GLU A 89 9.40 11.40 0.38
N ILE A 90 9.49 10.08 0.58
CA ILE A 90 8.38 9.21 0.21
C ILE A 90 7.20 9.45 1.14
N LYS A 91 7.48 9.66 2.44
CA LYS A 91 6.42 9.98 3.39
C LYS A 91 5.66 11.24 2.99
N TYR A 92 6.38 12.28 2.57
CA TYR A 92 5.75 13.52 2.14
C TYR A 92 4.90 13.29 0.89
N GLN A 93 5.44 12.56 -0.08
CA GLN A 93 4.69 12.27 -1.30
C GLN A 93 3.44 11.47 -0.98
N LEU A 94 3.56 10.49 -0.11
CA LEU A 94 2.43 9.66 0.27
C LEU A 94 1.36 10.47 0.99
N ARG A 95 1.78 11.32 1.94
CA ARG A 95 0.85 12.18 2.67
C ARG A 95 0.11 13.10 1.71
N ASP A 96 0.84 13.71 0.78
CA ASP A 96 0.26 14.62 -0.19
C ASP A 96 -0.76 13.90 -1.06
N GLU A 97 -0.41 12.71 -1.52
CA GLU A 97 -1.32 11.91 -2.35
C GLU A 97 -2.60 11.56 -1.60
N ILE A 98 -2.47 11.15 -0.34
CA ILE A 98 -3.62 10.80 0.48
C ILE A 98 -4.51 12.03 0.72
N GLU A 99 -3.91 13.17 1.01
CA GLU A 99 -4.66 14.39 1.24
C GLU A 99 -5.43 14.83 0.02
N GLN A 100 -4.80 14.78 -1.14
CA GLN A 100 -5.47 15.14 -2.38
C GLN A 100 -6.67 14.24 -2.65
N ARG A 101 -6.51 12.94 -2.45
CA ARG A 101 -7.60 12.01 -2.69
C ARG A 101 -8.73 12.18 -1.70
N ARG A 102 -8.40 12.50 -0.45
CA ARG A 102 -9.42 12.76 0.55
C ARG A 102 -10.25 13.98 0.21
N ARG A 103 -9.62 15.03 -0.30
CA ARG A 103 -10.33 16.23 -0.73
C ARG A 103 -11.30 15.91 -1.86
N LEU A 104 -10.86 15.13 -2.83
CA LEU A 104 -11.70 14.75 -3.95
C LEU A 104 -12.88 13.91 -3.49
N MET A 105 -12.71 13.10 -2.48
CA MET A 105 -13.78 12.26 -1.95
C MET A 105 -14.85 13.06 -1.23
N ARG A 106 -14.51 14.26 -0.77
CA ARG A 106 -15.47 15.14 -0.09
C ARG A 106 -16.27 16.02 -1.04
N SER A 107 -15.86 16.11 -2.27
CA SER A 107 -16.46 17.01 -3.24
C SER A 107 -17.81 16.51 -3.74
#